data_83b5b86a49188d7fe52860706e1f0ba5
#
_entry.id   83b5b86a49188d7fe52860706e1f0ba5
#
_cell.length_a   1.000
_cell.length_b   1.000
_cell.length_c   1.000
_cell.angle_alpha   90.00
_cell.angle_beta   90.00
_cell.angle_gamma   90.00
#
_symmetry.space_group_name_H-M   'P 1'
#
loop_
_entity.id
_entity.type
_entity.pdbx_description
1 polymer ?
#
loop_
_entity_poly.entity_id
_entity_poly.type
_entity_poly.pdbx_seq_one_letter_code
_entity_poly.pdbx_strand_id
1 'polypeptide(L)'
;MVQDRYEAKLRFATAFVKLATAQHPDKVTVGQIVEEAGKNRKTFYYHFEDKNALVRWLFRYDIACELERYFPIHELVFDATGDDEHLAGLPFYARHFQQNGTIDNTMFFEVFSRSLEKHRDYYRQVFSHVGGDSLDSYLHQIYTPCLREDVLYLID
;
A
#
# COMPACT_ATOMS: atom_id res chain seq x y z
N MET A 1 -12.17 12.02 -8.57
CA MET A 1 -12.20 10.95 -9.61
C MET A 1 -11.57 9.65 -9.13
N VAL A 2 -10.30 9.59 -8.78
CA VAL A 2 -9.71 8.39 -8.15
C VAL A 2 -10.40 8.09 -6.81
N GLN A 3 -10.76 9.12 -6.08
CA GLN A 3 -11.41 9.05 -4.77
C GLN A 3 -12.81 8.40 -4.83
N ASP A 4 -13.62 8.68 -5.85
CA ASP A 4 -14.97 8.10 -5.99
C ASP A 4 -14.94 6.60 -6.28
N ARG A 5 -13.93 6.15 -7.04
CA ARG A 5 -13.74 4.73 -7.37
C ARG A 5 -13.48 3.86 -6.14
N TYR A 6 -12.89 4.45 -5.11
CA TYR A 6 -12.44 3.74 -3.91
C TYR A 6 -13.22 4.13 -2.64
N GLU A 7 -14.34 4.86 -2.77
CA GLU A 7 -15.07 5.39 -1.61
C GLU A 7 -15.41 4.31 -0.57
N ALA A 8 -15.96 3.18 -0.99
CA ALA A 8 -16.32 2.09 -0.08
C ALA A 8 -15.08 1.48 0.60
N LYS A 9 -14.01 1.28 -0.15
CA LYS A 9 -12.73 0.76 0.39
C LYS A 9 -12.11 1.74 1.38
N LEU A 10 -12.14 3.04 1.08
CA LEU A 10 -11.65 4.09 1.97
C LEU A 10 -12.45 4.18 3.27
N ARG A 11 -13.74 3.94 3.24
CA ARG A 11 -14.55 3.89 4.47
C ARG A 11 -14.11 2.77 5.39
N PHE A 12 -13.87 1.57 4.87
CA PHE A 12 -13.32 0.46 5.65
C PHE A 12 -11.91 0.74 6.15
N ALA A 13 -11.06 1.31 5.30
CA ALA A 13 -9.68 1.66 5.67
C ALA A 13 -9.64 2.72 6.77
N THR A 14 -10.45 3.78 6.67
CA THR A 14 -10.55 4.83 7.70
C THR A 14 -11.04 4.27 9.03
N ALA A 15 -12.06 3.41 9.00
CA ALA A 15 -12.56 2.71 10.18
C ALA A 15 -11.47 1.84 10.82
N PHE A 16 -10.75 1.08 9.99
CA PHE A 16 -9.67 0.21 10.46
C PHE A 16 -8.51 1.00 11.08
N VAL A 17 -8.04 2.06 10.44
CA VAL A 17 -6.99 2.95 10.97
C VAL A 17 -7.38 3.50 12.35
N LYS A 18 -8.60 3.97 12.49
CA LYS A 18 -9.12 4.48 13.77
C LYS A 18 -9.08 3.41 14.87
N LEU A 19 -9.58 2.22 14.57
CA LEU A 19 -9.59 1.09 15.51
C LEU A 19 -8.18 0.58 15.84
N ALA A 20 -7.33 0.48 14.83
CA ALA A 20 -5.95 0.00 14.96
C ALA A 20 -5.01 0.99 15.65
N THR A 21 -5.41 2.23 15.79
CA THR A 21 -4.70 3.24 16.61
C THR A 21 -5.09 3.12 18.10
N ALA A 22 -6.35 2.76 18.39
CA ALA A 22 -6.84 2.58 19.76
C ALA A 22 -6.48 1.22 20.37
N GLN A 23 -6.30 0.18 19.54
CA GLN A 23 -5.89 -1.17 19.95
C GLN A 23 -4.98 -1.77 18.87
N HIS A 24 -4.23 -2.83 19.22
CA HIS A 24 -3.33 -3.47 18.27
C HIS A 24 -4.11 -3.98 17.03
N PRO A 25 -3.60 -3.80 15.79
CA PRO A 25 -4.29 -4.23 14.56
C PRO A 25 -4.74 -5.70 14.56
N ASP A 26 -3.97 -6.59 15.18
CA ASP A 26 -4.30 -8.02 15.28
C ASP A 26 -5.58 -8.28 16.07
N LYS A 27 -5.93 -7.40 16.99
CA LYS A 27 -7.14 -7.49 17.82
C LYS A 27 -8.39 -6.90 17.16
N VAL A 28 -8.21 -6.14 16.09
CA VAL A 28 -9.32 -5.56 15.35
C VAL A 28 -9.99 -6.64 14.49
N THR A 29 -11.29 -6.81 14.65
CA THR A 29 -12.08 -7.79 13.90
C THR A 29 -12.79 -7.14 12.71
N VAL A 30 -13.13 -7.94 11.68
CA VAL A 30 -13.96 -7.48 10.56
C VAL A 30 -15.32 -6.95 11.09
N GLY A 31 -15.88 -7.59 12.13
CA GLY A 31 -17.12 -7.10 12.76
C GLY A 31 -17.00 -5.67 13.28
N GLN A 32 -15.93 -5.34 13.97
CA GLN A 32 -15.66 -3.98 14.45
C GLN A 32 -15.46 -2.99 13.29
N ILE A 33 -14.75 -3.40 12.24
CA ILE A 33 -14.49 -2.54 11.05
C ILE A 33 -15.81 -2.18 10.37
N VAL A 34 -16.69 -3.14 10.12
CA VAL A 34 -17.96 -2.89 9.44
C VAL A 34 -18.91 -2.06 10.28
N GLU A 35 -18.94 -2.26 11.59
CA GLU A 35 -19.73 -1.44 12.53
C GLU A 35 -19.25 0.01 12.50
N GLU A 36 -17.96 0.25 12.66
CA GLU A 36 -17.37 1.59 12.62
C GLU A 36 -17.56 2.28 11.25
N ALA A 37 -17.50 1.52 10.16
CA ALA A 37 -17.73 2.04 8.80
C ALA A 37 -19.22 2.27 8.47
N GLY A 38 -20.15 1.84 9.31
CA GLY A 38 -21.59 1.91 9.04
C GLY A 38 -21.99 1.02 7.85
N LYS A 39 -21.34 -0.12 7.68
CA LYS A 39 -21.53 -1.08 6.60
C LYS A 39 -21.80 -2.48 7.18
N ASN A 40 -21.93 -3.48 6.33
CA ASN A 40 -22.13 -4.87 6.74
C ASN A 40 -21.00 -5.78 6.23
N ARG A 41 -20.95 -7.01 6.75
CA ARG A 41 -19.92 -8.00 6.40
C ARG A 41 -19.94 -8.38 4.92
N LYS A 42 -21.12 -8.46 4.31
CA LYS A 42 -21.25 -8.80 2.89
C LYS A 42 -20.55 -7.74 2.02
N THR A 43 -20.75 -6.45 2.34
CA THR A 43 -20.07 -5.36 1.64
C THR A 43 -18.55 -5.41 1.85
N PHE A 44 -18.09 -5.72 3.06
CA PHE A 44 -16.66 -5.88 3.32
C PHE A 44 -16.05 -6.99 2.44
N TYR A 45 -16.63 -8.19 2.46
CA TYR A 45 -16.11 -9.33 1.71
C TYR A 45 -16.30 -9.22 0.19
N TYR A 46 -17.14 -8.32 -0.28
CA TYR A 46 -17.17 -7.93 -1.69
C TYR A 46 -15.88 -7.20 -2.11
N HIS A 47 -15.28 -6.41 -1.22
CA HIS A 47 -14.09 -5.60 -1.51
C HIS A 47 -12.78 -6.24 -1.05
N PHE A 48 -12.79 -7.01 0.02
CA PHE A 48 -11.60 -7.58 0.64
C PHE A 48 -11.84 -9.03 1.04
N GLU A 49 -10.89 -9.90 0.71
CA GLU A 49 -10.93 -11.31 1.11
C GLU A 49 -10.87 -11.43 2.65
N ASP A 50 -10.01 -10.64 3.28
CA ASP A 50 -9.80 -10.60 4.71
C ASP A 50 -9.24 -9.25 5.17
N LYS A 51 -8.92 -9.15 6.45
CA LYS A 51 -8.30 -7.94 7.04
C LYS A 51 -6.91 -7.67 6.46
N ASN A 52 -6.12 -8.68 6.15
CA ASN A 52 -4.80 -8.51 5.57
C ASN A 52 -4.87 -7.93 4.15
N ALA A 53 -5.88 -8.31 3.37
CA ALA A 53 -6.16 -7.70 2.08
C ALA A 53 -6.45 -6.19 2.21
N LEU A 54 -7.19 -5.79 3.24
CA LEU A 54 -7.41 -4.37 3.55
C LEU A 54 -6.10 -3.65 3.90
N VAL A 55 -5.24 -4.26 4.71
CA VAL A 55 -3.93 -3.69 5.09
C VAL A 55 -3.06 -3.47 3.84
N ARG A 56 -2.96 -4.48 2.98
CA ARG A 56 -2.20 -4.37 1.71
C ARG A 56 -2.76 -3.30 0.79
N TRP A 57 -4.09 -3.25 0.65
CA TRP A 57 -4.75 -2.26 -0.19
C TRP A 57 -4.52 -0.84 0.33
N LEU A 58 -4.62 -0.60 1.63
CA LEU A 58 -4.40 0.72 2.21
C LEU A 58 -2.97 1.21 1.97
N PHE A 59 -1.99 0.33 2.17
CA PHE A 59 -0.60 0.66 1.84
C PHE A 59 -0.44 1.03 0.36
N ARG A 60 -0.97 0.20 -0.55
CA ARG A 60 -0.90 0.45 -1.99
C ARG A 60 -1.61 1.75 -2.38
N TYR A 61 -2.72 2.06 -1.75
CA TYR A 61 -3.44 3.32 -1.98
C TYR A 61 -2.65 4.52 -1.48
N ASP A 62 -2.12 4.48 -0.27
CA ASP A 62 -1.35 5.58 0.30
C ASP A 62 -0.11 5.90 -0.53
N ILE A 63 0.65 4.87 -0.94
CA ILE A 63 1.83 5.09 -1.78
C ILE A 63 1.47 5.53 -3.20
N ALA A 64 0.41 4.98 -3.79
CA ALA A 64 -0.04 5.37 -5.12
C ALA A 64 -0.39 6.86 -5.18
N CYS A 65 -1.11 7.38 -4.18
CA CYS A 65 -1.46 8.79 -4.10
C CYS A 65 -0.22 9.70 -4.10
N GLU A 66 0.81 9.33 -3.36
CA GLU A 66 2.05 10.12 -3.29
C GLU A 66 2.90 9.95 -4.56
N LEU A 67 3.01 8.73 -5.10
CA LEU A 67 3.75 8.49 -6.34
C LEU A 67 3.16 9.26 -7.53
N GLU A 68 1.84 9.24 -7.71
CA GLU A 68 1.16 9.97 -8.78
C GLU A 68 1.33 11.49 -8.66
N ARG A 69 1.59 11.98 -7.48
CA ARG A 69 1.80 13.41 -7.20
C ARG A 69 3.19 13.89 -7.62
N TYR A 70 4.23 13.04 -7.48
CA TYR A 70 5.63 13.41 -7.65
C TYR A 70 6.29 12.83 -8.89
N PHE A 71 5.72 11.80 -9.51
CA PHE A 71 6.29 11.15 -10.67
C PHE A 71 5.37 11.20 -11.88
N PRO A 72 5.92 11.40 -13.09
CA PRO A 72 5.14 11.24 -14.31
C PRO A 72 4.77 9.77 -14.53
N ILE A 73 3.67 9.53 -15.23
CA ILE A 73 3.11 8.19 -15.40
C ILE A 73 4.08 7.17 -16.00
N HIS A 74 4.98 7.62 -16.90
CA HIS A 74 5.93 6.72 -17.56
C HIS A 74 7.06 6.22 -16.64
N GLU A 75 7.24 6.82 -15.46
CA GLU A 75 8.17 6.37 -14.43
C GLU A 75 7.52 5.44 -13.39
N LEU A 76 6.18 5.36 -13.39
CA LEU A 76 5.43 4.57 -12.43
C LEU A 76 5.41 3.08 -12.79
N VAL A 77 5.54 2.23 -11.78
CA VAL A 77 5.42 0.78 -11.88
C VAL A 77 4.14 0.34 -11.20
N PHE A 78 3.27 -0.32 -11.97
CA PHE A 78 1.92 -0.70 -11.54
C PHE A 78 1.81 -2.18 -11.17
N ASP A 79 2.53 -3.05 -11.88
CA ASP A 79 2.39 -4.51 -11.75
C ASP A 79 3.33 -5.04 -10.68
N ALA A 80 2.79 -5.33 -9.49
CA ALA A 80 3.50 -6.02 -8.44
C ALA A 80 3.26 -7.54 -8.51
N THR A 81 4.23 -8.31 -8.07
CA THR A 81 4.09 -9.77 -7.98
C THR A 81 2.96 -10.14 -7.01
N GLY A 82 1.97 -10.88 -7.50
CA GLY A 82 0.83 -11.31 -6.70
C GLY A 82 -0.31 -10.30 -6.61
N ASP A 83 -0.32 -9.27 -7.45
CA ASP A 83 -1.45 -8.35 -7.53
C ASP A 83 -2.71 -9.07 -7.99
N ASP A 84 -3.82 -8.69 -7.38
CA ASP A 84 -5.17 -9.01 -7.81
C ASP A 84 -5.86 -7.79 -8.45
N GLU A 85 -7.11 -7.96 -8.87
CA GLU A 85 -7.90 -6.88 -9.48
C GLU A 85 -8.11 -5.68 -8.57
N HIS A 86 -8.06 -5.85 -7.25
CA HIS A 86 -8.24 -4.77 -6.28
C HIS A 86 -7.02 -3.86 -6.17
N LEU A 87 -5.83 -4.37 -6.50
CA LEU A 87 -4.56 -3.65 -6.47
C LEU A 87 -4.16 -3.12 -7.86
N ALA A 88 -4.72 -3.69 -8.92
CA ALA A 88 -4.47 -3.25 -10.28
C ALA A 88 -4.78 -1.76 -10.47
N GLY A 89 -3.89 -1.05 -11.14
CA GLY A 89 -4.02 0.40 -11.35
C GLY A 89 -3.53 1.28 -10.21
N LEU A 90 -3.00 0.69 -9.12
CA LEU A 90 -2.32 1.40 -8.04
C LEU A 90 -0.80 1.24 -8.20
N PRO A 91 -0.05 2.30 -8.59
CA PRO A 91 1.39 2.21 -8.67
C PRO A 91 2.00 2.00 -7.27
N PHE A 92 3.09 1.24 -7.19
CA PHE A 92 3.77 0.96 -5.92
C PHE A 92 5.24 1.31 -5.94
N TYR A 93 5.81 1.56 -7.12
CA TYR A 93 7.21 1.89 -7.32
C TYR A 93 7.36 2.93 -8.42
N ALA A 94 8.49 3.64 -8.44
CA ALA A 94 8.85 4.55 -9.51
C ALA A 94 10.32 4.40 -9.85
N ARG A 95 10.67 4.44 -11.14
CA ARG A 95 12.04 4.45 -11.64
C ARG A 95 12.33 5.76 -12.33
N HIS A 96 13.22 6.54 -11.77
CA HIS A 96 13.72 7.76 -12.39
C HIS A 96 15.09 7.52 -13.00
N PHE A 97 15.18 7.62 -14.33
CA PHE A 97 16.44 7.52 -15.05
C PHE A 97 17.07 8.90 -15.20
N GLN A 98 18.30 9.05 -14.76
CA GLN A 98 19.09 10.24 -15.01
C GLN A 98 19.55 10.28 -16.48
N GLN A 99 20.01 11.45 -16.95
CA GLN A 99 20.48 11.64 -18.32
C GLN A 99 21.64 10.71 -18.71
N ASN A 100 22.45 10.30 -17.75
CA ASN A 100 23.56 9.37 -17.95
C ASN A 100 23.12 7.89 -17.94
N GLY A 101 21.82 7.60 -17.82
CA GLY A 101 21.26 6.26 -17.81
C GLY A 101 21.29 5.56 -16.44
N THR A 102 21.77 6.22 -15.37
CA THR A 102 21.67 5.64 -14.03
C THR A 102 20.29 5.82 -13.44
N ILE A 103 19.93 4.93 -12.50
CA ILE A 103 18.67 5.02 -11.74
C ILE A 103 18.91 5.85 -10.49
N ASP A 104 18.06 6.84 -10.24
CA ASP A 104 18.04 7.62 -9.01
C ASP A 104 16.80 7.27 -8.19
N ASN A 105 16.99 6.51 -7.12
CA ASN A 105 15.92 6.10 -6.22
C ASN A 105 15.69 7.06 -5.04
N THR A 106 16.43 8.16 -4.95
CA THR A 106 16.35 9.08 -3.80
C THR A 106 14.94 9.64 -3.64
N MET A 107 14.36 10.16 -4.72
CA MET A 107 13.01 10.70 -4.70
C MET A 107 11.96 9.64 -4.35
N PHE A 108 12.14 8.39 -4.83
CA PHE A 108 11.22 7.31 -4.47
C PHE A 108 11.21 7.08 -2.95
N PHE A 109 12.35 6.98 -2.30
CA PHE A 109 12.40 6.75 -0.85
C PHE A 109 11.85 7.93 -0.04
N GLU A 110 12.02 9.15 -0.53
CA GLU A 110 11.39 10.33 0.08
C GLU A 110 9.86 10.24 -0.01
N VAL A 111 9.32 9.94 -1.18
CA VAL A 111 7.88 9.77 -1.41
C VAL A 111 7.33 8.60 -0.62
N PHE A 112 8.06 7.47 -0.56
CA PHE A 112 7.71 6.32 0.26
C PHE A 112 7.57 6.71 1.74
N SER A 113 8.52 7.44 2.28
CA SER A 113 8.45 7.93 3.66
C SER A 113 7.23 8.82 3.90
N ARG A 114 6.94 9.74 2.99
CA ARG A 114 5.76 10.62 3.07
C ARG A 114 4.45 9.85 3.05
N SER A 115 4.38 8.78 2.27
CA SER A 115 3.16 7.97 2.19
C SER A 115 2.78 7.33 3.53
N LEU A 116 3.78 7.00 4.36
CA LEU A 116 3.55 6.42 5.69
C LEU A 116 3.21 7.46 6.75
N GLU A 117 3.61 8.72 6.55
CA GLU A 117 3.38 9.80 7.52
C GLU A 117 1.90 10.10 7.75
N LYS A 118 1.06 9.98 6.72
CA LYS A 118 -0.38 10.21 6.80
C LYS A 118 -1.06 9.37 7.89
N HIS A 119 -0.59 8.14 8.09
CA HIS A 119 -1.12 7.21 9.08
C HIS A 119 0.02 6.65 9.97
N ARG A 120 0.91 7.51 10.42
CA ARG A 120 2.15 7.16 11.13
C ARG A 120 1.93 6.17 12.29
N ASP A 121 1.00 6.47 13.18
CA ASP A 121 0.76 5.63 14.37
C ASP A 121 0.17 4.27 14.00
N TYR A 122 -0.70 4.24 12.99
CA TYR A 122 -1.20 3.00 12.41
C TYR A 122 -0.07 2.15 11.82
N TYR A 123 0.77 2.71 10.97
CA TYR A 123 1.88 1.96 10.37
C TYR A 123 2.89 1.49 11.40
N ARG A 124 3.16 2.29 12.44
CA ARG A 124 4.01 1.85 13.56
C ARG A 124 3.47 0.58 14.22
N GLN A 125 2.16 0.50 14.43
CA GLN A 125 1.52 -0.69 15.00
C GLN A 125 1.57 -1.88 14.03
N VAL A 126 1.28 -1.66 12.76
CA VAL A 126 1.28 -2.72 11.74
C VAL A 126 2.68 -3.31 11.55
N PHE A 127 3.72 -2.48 11.48
CA PHE A 127 5.11 -2.92 11.34
C PHE A 127 5.72 -3.50 12.62
N SER A 128 5.04 -3.39 13.77
CA SER A 128 5.46 -4.10 14.98
C SER A 128 5.23 -5.62 14.90
N HIS A 129 4.38 -6.06 13.97
CA HIS A 129 4.12 -7.47 13.67
C HIS A 129 4.97 -7.93 12.49
N VAL A 130 5.82 -8.93 12.69
CA VAL A 130 6.77 -9.44 11.69
C VAL A 130 6.51 -10.92 11.45
N GLY A 131 6.57 -11.32 10.17
CA GLY A 131 6.44 -12.71 9.74
C GLY A 131 5.02 -13.09 9.27
N GLY A 132 4.90 -14.26 8.69
CA GLY A 132 3.63 -14.74 8.15
C GLY A 132 3.06 -13.86 7.05
N ASP A 133 1.78 -13.54 7.13
CA ASP A 133 1.05 -12.69 6.19
C ASP A 133 1.02 -11.21 6.64
N SER A 134 2.15 -10.71 7.15
CA SER A 134 2.31 -9.34 7.61
C SER A 134 2.54 -8.35 6.46
N LEU A 135 2.35 -7.06 6.72
CA LEU A 135 2.68 -6.01 5.76
C LEU A 135 4.18 -6.02 5.43
N ASP A 136 5.05 -6.29 6.40
CA ASP A 136 6.48 -6.45 6.21
C ASP A 136 6.80 -7.51 5.13
N SER A 137 6.22 -8.70 5.26
CA SER A 137 6.36 -9.78 4.26
C SER A 137 5.84 -9.37 2.89
N TYR A 138 4.73 -8.67 2.83
CA TYR A 138 4.16 -8.16 1.59
C TYR A 138 5.08 -7.14 0.91
N LEU A 139 5.64 -6.18 1.64
CA LEU A 139 6.59 -5.21 1.09
C LEU A 139 7.82 -5.91 0.52
N HIS A 140 8.35 -6.89 1.23
CA HIS A 140 9.46 -7.70 0.75
C HIS A 140 9.12 -8.39 -0.58
N GLN A 141 7.91 -8.95 -0.68
CA GLN A 141 7.42 -9.62 -1.88
C GLN A 141 7.38 -8.68 -3.10
N ILE A 142 6.88 -7.45 -2.95
CA ILE A 142 6.68 -6.55 -4.09
C ILE A 142 7.93 -5.74 -4.45
N TYR A 143 8.75 -5.35 -3.48
CA TYR A 143 9.93 -4.49 -3.74
C TYR A 143 11.20 -5.26 -4.08
N THR A 144 11.39 -6.47 -3.59
CA THR A 144 12.58 -7.27 -3.90
C THR A 144 12.76 -7.51 -5.41
N PRO A 145 11.74 -7.89 -6.17
CA PRO A 145 11.86 -8.03 -7.62
C PRO A 145 12.25 -6.72 -8.32
N CYS A 146 11.65 -5.60 -7.93
CA CYS A 146 11.95 -4.29 -8.52
C CYS A 146 13.40 -3.87 -8.27
N LEU A 147 13.87 -3.98 -7.04
CA LEU A 147 15.26 -3.65 -6.69
C LEU A 147 16.24 -4.58 -7.37
N ARG A 148 15.90 -5.85 -7.52
CA ARG A 148 16.73 -6.81 -8.27
C ARG A 148 16.85 -6.42 -9.75
N GLU A 149 15.74 -6.06 -10.40
CA GLU A 149 15.76 -5.58 -11.78
C GLU A 149 16.62 -4.34 -11.94
N ASP A 150 16.53 -3.40 -11.00
CA ASP A 150 17.33 -2.17 -11.01
C ASP A 150 18.82 -2.48 -10.88
N VAL A 151 19.19 -3.39 -9.98
CA VAL A 151 20.59 -3.83 -9.81
C VAL A 151 21.11 -4.48 -11.08
N LEU A 152 20.34 -5.40 -11.69
CA LEU A 152 20.73 -6.06 -12.94
C LEU A 152 20.92 -5.04 -14.06
N TYR A 153 20.02 -4.08 -14.19
CA TYR A 153 20.16 -2.99 -15.18
C TYR A 153 21.46 -2.17 -14.99
N LEU A 154 21.90 -1.96 -13.75
CA LEU A 154 23.08 -1.16 -13.46
C LEU A 154 24.41 -1.90 -13.68
N ILE A 155 24.41 -3.23 -13.71
CA ILE A 155 25.62 -4.06 -13.85
C ILE A 155 25.78 -4.69 -15.24
N ASP A 156 24.75 -4.65 -16.10
CA ASP A 156 24.80 -5.07 -17.50
C ASP A 156 25.37 -3.97 -18.41
#